data_9534bba2de04e4f83de3593942c69d08
#
_entry.id   9534bba2de04e4f83de3593942c69d08
#
_cell.length_a   1.000
_cell.length_b   1.000
_cell.length_c   1.000
_cell.angle_alpha   90.00
_cell.angle_beta   90.00
_cell.angle_gamma   90.00
#
_symmetry.space_group_name_H-M   'P 1'
#
loop_
_entity.id
_entity.type
_entity.pdbx_description
1 polymer ?
#
loop_
_entity_poly.entity_id
_entity_poly.type
_entity_poly.pdbx_seq_one_letter_code
_entity_poly.pdbx_strand_id
1 'polypeptide(L)'
;MSVALKAEVSILAAGPARLIERCGEAVTSADKVLQSAKAGVRIKIQEAGGMDNAQHVAHGLAWLATTVEGLRQLHDWAARMNGEGRFGEFEQLLLAAGFAEYSAQIGGGIPMSQVEIIRCDVLGVPKADLRRFEDSVSDLVAEGGSEHVKARLGALIAAQPGAATFGDIGLDETHMQIFDLMRRFSLDEVVPHAHEWHLKNEYIPLEVIQKLADLGVFGLSLPEEFGGMGLGKESMCVASEELSRGYIGVGSLGTRAEIAGELILN
;
A
#
# COMPACT_ATOMS: atom_id res chain seq x y z
N MET A 1 -31.78 -33.46 8.29
CA MET A 1 -30.94 -32.93 9.35
C MET A 1 -30.52 -31.54 8.93
N SER A 2 -31.12 -30.52 9.52
CA SER A 2 -30.76 -29.11 9.29
C SER A 2 -29.43 -28.81 10.01
N VAL A 3 -28.36 -28.58 9.26
CA VAL A 3 -27.15 -28.01 9.82
C VAL A 3 -27.46 -26.54 10.10
N ALA A 4 -27.70 -26.22 11.37
CA ALA A 4 -27.79 -24.84 11.81
C ALA A 4 -26.41 -24.20 11.53
N LEU A 5 -26.32 -23.38 10.47
CA LEU A 5 -25.24 -22.43 10.33
C LEU A 5 -25.28 -21.57 11.60
N LYS A 6 -24.25 -21.71 12.44
CA LYS A 6 -23.96 -20.70 13.46
C LYS A 6 -23.82 -19.38 12.70
N ALA A 7 -24.68 -18.42 13.00
CA ALA A 7 -24.50 -17.07 12.53
C ALA A 7 -23.11 -16.62 13.05
N GLU A 8 -22.12 -16.58 12.16
CA GLU A 8 -20.83 -15.98 12.48
C GLU A 8 -21.11 -14.52 12.82
N VAL A 9 -20.64 -14.11 13.99
CA VAL A 9 -20.76 -12.71 14.42
C VAL A 9 -19.92 -11.89 13.45
N SER A 10 -20.55 -10.90 12.80
CA SER A 10 -19.84 -9.95 11.92
C SER A 10 -18.61 -9.38 12.62
N ILE A 11 -17.46 -9.41 11.96
CA ILE A 11 -16.19 -8.91 12.50
C ILE A 11 -16.30 -7.42 12.78
N LEU A 12 -16.92 -6.67 11.87
CA LEU A 12 -17.16 -5.23 12.02
C LEU A 12 -18.11 -4.95 13.18
N ALA A 13 -19.15 -5.74 13.35
CA ALA A 13 -20.09 -5.60 14.48
C ALA A 13 -19.45 -5.95 15.83
N ALA A 14 -18.39 -6.76 15.84
CA ALA A 14 -17.65 -7.10 17.05
C ALA A 14 -16.72 -5.96 17.53
N GLY A 15 -16.56 -4.92 16.72
CA GLY A 15 -15.84 -3.69 17.06
C GLY A 15 -14.37 -3.65 16.63
N PRO A 16 -13.73 -2.47 16.77
CA PRO A 16 -12.41 -2.19 16.20
C PRO A 16 -11.31 -3.12 16.72
N ALA A 17 -11.30 -3.43 18.00
CA ALA A 17 -10.26 -4.31 18.59
C ALA A 17 -10.30 -5.72 17.97
N ARG A 18 -11.50 -6.29 17.74
CA ARG A 18 -11.64 -7.60 17.12
C ARG A 18 -11.25 -7.58 15.65
N LEU A 19 -11.60 -6.53 14.92
CA LEU A 19 -11.18 -6.36 13.53
C LEU A 19 -9.64 -6.33 13.41
N ILE A 20 -8.98 -5.53 14.24
CA ILE A 20 -7.51 -5.42 14.26
C ILE A 20 -6.86 -6.76 14.61
N GLU A 21 -7.36 -7.47 15.62
CA GLU A 21 -6.88 -8.80 15.98
C GLU A 21 -6.96 -9.78 14.81
N ARG A 22 -8.11 -9.82 14.12
CA ARG A 22 -8.31 -10.68 12.94
C ARG A 22 -7.36 -10.32 11.79
N CYS A 23 -7.13 -9.04 11.57
CA CYS A 23 -6.15 -8.56 10.60
C CYS A 23 -4.72 -9.00 10.97
N GLY A 24 -4.33 -8.98 12.23
CA GLY A 24 -3.03 -9.48 12.71
C GLY A 24 -2.86 -10.99 12.49
N GLU A 25 -3.93 -11.78 12.70
CA GLU A 25 -3.92 -13.20 12.37
C GLU A 25 -3.75 -13.44 10.86
N ALA A 26 -4.42 -12.62 10.02
CA ALA A 26 -4.29 -12.68 8.58
C ALA A 26 -2.86 -12.34 8.10
N VAL A 27 -2.22 -11.30 8.68
CA VAL A 27 -0.80 -10.97 8.42
C VAL A 27 0.09 -12.16 8.75
N THR A 28 -0.10 -12.77 9.93
CA THR A 28 0.67 -13.96 10.35
C THR A 28 0.50 -15.12 9.37
N SER A 29 -0.69 -15.31 8.84
CA SER A 29 -0.99 -16.36 7.86
C SER A 29 -0.38 -16.06 6.49
N ALA A 30 -0.45 -14.82 6.04
CA ALA A 30 0.19 -14.35 4.80
C ALA A 30 1.73 -14.46 4.85
N ASP A 31 2.34 -14.18 5.99
CA ASP A 31 3.79 -14.39 6.20
C ASP A 31 4.19 -15.86 5.99
N LYS A 32 3.39 -16.82 6.44
CA LYS A 32 3.66 -18.24 6.19
C LYS A 32 3.64 -18.58 4.70
N VAL A 33 2.69 -18.01 3.95
CA VAL A 33 2.65 -18.14 2.47
C VAL A 33 3.91 -17.54 1.85
N LEU A 34 4.33 -16.36 2.29
CA LEU A 34 5.54 -15.69 1.80
C LEU A 34 6.81 -16.52 2.09
N GLN A 35 6.94 -17.08 3.30
CA GLN A 35 8.10 -17.96 3.61
C GLN A 35 8.11 -19.22 2.74
N SER A 36 6.94 -19.82 2.51
CA SER A 36 6.80 -20.97 1.61
C SER A 36 7.19 -20.60 0.17
N ALA A 37 6.73 -19.43 -0.33
CA ALA A 37 7.11 -18.92 -1.64
C ALA A 37 8.61 -18.65 -1.76
N LYS A 38 9.25 -18.05 -0.74
CA LYS A 38 10.70 -17.82 -0.71
C LYS A 38 11.48 -19.14 -0.88
N ALA A 39 11.05 -20.20 -0.18
CA ALA A 39 11.67 -21.52 -0.32
C ALA A 39 11.48 -22.10 -1.73
N GLY A 40 10.25 -22.02 -2.28
CA GLY A 40 9.94 -22.52 -3.62
C GLY A 40 10.68 -21.77 -4.73
N VAL A 41 10.74 -20.45 -4.68
CA VAL A 41 11.45 -19.64 -5.66
C VAL A 41 12.96 -19.88 -5.62
N ARG A 42 13.54 -20.06 -4.43
CA ARG A 42 14.98 -20.40 -4.30
C ARG A 42 15.30 -21.69 -5.04
N ILE A 43 14.46 -22.72 -4.93
CA ILE A 43 14.64 -23.98 -5.66
C ILE A 43 14.54 -23.73 -7.18
N LYS A 44 13.52 -23.00 -7.63
CA LYS A 44 13.32 -22.70 -9.06
C LYS A 44 14.48 -21.91 -9.67
N ILE A 45 15.07 -20.97 -8.94
CA ILE A 45 16.26 -20.23 -9.38
C ILE A 45 17.46 -21.16 -9.53
N GLN A 46 17.66 -22.10 -8.58
CA GLN A 46 18.73 -23.09 -8.68
C GLN A 46 18.55 -24.05 -9.87
N GLU A 47 17.32 -24.56 -10.06
CA GLU A 47 16.98 -25.44 -11.20
C GLU A 47 17.13 -24.73 -12.56
N ALA A 48 16.85 -23.44 -12.62
CA ALA A 48 17.01 -22.62 -13.82
C ALA A 48 18.50 -22.24 -14.10
N GLY A 49 19.41 -22.52 -13.19
CA GLY A 49 20.81 -22.14 -13.32
C GLY A 49 21.14 -20.69 -13.04
N GLY A 50 20.22 -19.96 -12.37
CA GLY A 50 20.44 -18.58 -11.95
C GLY A 50 19.22 -17.68 -12.08
N MET A 51 19.32 -16.49 -11.49
CA MET A 51 18.25 -15.49 -11.43
C MET A 51 17.81 -15.03 -12.83
N ASP A 52 18.75 -14.85 -13.75
CA ASP A 52 18.49 -14.34 -15.11
C ASP A 52 17.54 -15.25 -15.89
N ASN A 53 17.55 -16.54 -15.60
CA ASN A 53 16.67 -17.53 -16.22
C ASN A 53 15.36 -17.75 -15.45
N ALA A 54 15.19 -17.12 -14.30
CA ALA A 54 14.05 -17.28 -13.39
C ALA A 54 13.40 -15.92 -13.01
N GLN A 55 13.55 -14.90 -13.85
CA GLN A 55 13.11 -13.53 -13.55
C GLN A 55 11.62 -13.43 -13.23
N HIS A 56 10.74 -14.16 -13.94
CA HIS A 56 9.31 -14.13 -13.71
C HIS A 56 8.93 -14.56 -12.27
N VAL A 57 9.51 -15.65 -11.77
CA VAL A 57 9.22 -16.11 -10.40
C VAL A 57 9.87 -15.23 -9.35
N ALA A 58 11.06 -14.67 -9.64
CA ALA A 58 11.73 -13.73 -8.75
C ALA A 58 10.94 -12.41 -8.62
N HIS A 59 10.46 -11.87 -9.75
CA HIS A 59 9.61 -10.69 -9.79
C HIS A 59 8.26 -10.95 -9.09
N GLY A 60 7.65 -12.10 -9.35
CA GLY A 60 6.41 -12.50 -8.67
C GLY A 60 6.57 -12.63 -7.15
N LEU A 61 7.72 -13.12 -6.66
CA LEU A 61 8.01 -13.16 -5.23
C LEU A 61 8.10 -11.74 -4.64
N ALA A 62 8.69 -10.78 -5.37
CA ALA A 62 8.75 -9.39 -4.93
C ALA A 62 7.33 -8.79 -4.80
N TRP A 63 6.43 -9.05 -5.75
CA TRP A 63 5.03 -8.64 -5.65
C TRP A 63 4.30 -9.25 -4.46
N LEU A 64 4.47 -10.55 -4.21
CA LEU A 64 3.90 -11.20 -3.03
C LEU A 64 4.44 -10.58 -1.73
N ALA A 65 5.76 -10.34 -1.67
CA ALA A 65 6.38 -9.71 -0.50
C ALA A 65 5.84 -8.30 -0.25
N THR A 66 5.69 -7.50 -1.31
CA THR A 66 5.10 -6.15 -1.23
C THR A 66 3.65 -6.19 -0.76
N THR A 67 2.85 -7.15 -1.27
CA THR A 67 1.45 -7.30 -0.86
C THR A 67 1.33 -7.69 0.62
N VAL A 68 2.18 -8.62 1.09
CA VAL A 68 2.20 -9.03 2.50
C VAL A 68 2.67 -7.87 3.40
N GLU A 69 3.67 -7.10 2.96
CA GLU A 69 4.11 -5.90 3.67
C GLU A 69 3.01 -4.85 3.72
N GLY A 70 2.28 -4.63 2.63
CA GLY A 70 1.12 -3.74 2.60
C GLY A 70 0.06 -4.12 3.65
N LEU A 71 -0.25 -5.41 3.81
CA LEU A 71 -1.15 -5.88 4.87
C LEU A 71 -0.60 -5.59 6.27
N ARG A 72 0.71 -5.77 6.48
CA ARG A 72 1.36 -5.47 7.77
C ARG A 72 1.25 -3.99 8.10
N GLN A 73 1.58 -3.12 7.15
CA GLN A 73 1.50 -1.67 7.34
C GLN A 73 0.06 -1.20 7.61
N LEU A 74 -0.95 -1.76 6.93
CA LEU A 74 -2.36 -1.48 7.21
C LEU A 74 -2.76 -1.91 8.62
N HIS A 75 -2.31 -3.08 9.08
CA HIS A 75 -2.55 -3.56 10.44
C HIS A 75 -1.92 -2.63 11.49
N ASP A 76 -0.65 -2.27 11.30
CA ASP A 76 0.10 -1.44 12.25
C ASP A 76 -0.48 -0.02 12.30
N TRP A 77 -0.89 0.53 11.15
CA TRP A 77 -1.64 1.78 11.08
C TRP A 77 -2.94 1.71 11.89
N ALA A 78 -3.74 0.67 11.70
CA ALA A 78 -5.01 0.52 12.40
C ALA A 78 -4.80 0.36 13.92
N ALA A 79 -3.79 -0.40 14.34
CA ALA A 79 -3.45 -0.58 15.75
C ALA A 79 -3.04 0.75 16.40
N ARG A 80 -2.19 1.54 15.72
CA ARG A 80 -1.78 2.88 16.18
C ARG A 80 -2.98 3.82 16.26
N MET A 81 -3.78 3.93 15.19
CA MET A 81 -4.98 4.77 15.15
C MET A 81 -5.98 4.43 16.26
N ASN A 82 -6.18 3.13 16.53
CA ASN A 82 -7.06 2.69 17.60
C ASN A 82 -6.50 3.06 18.99
N GLY A 83 -5.19 2.93 19.19
CA GLY A 83 -4.52 3.34 20.43
C GLY A 83 -4.62 4.84 20.69
N GLU A 84 -4.68 5.66 19.65
CA GLU A 84 -4.84 7.12 19.69
C GLU A 84 -6.31 7.59 19.74
N GLY A 85 -7.28 6.66 19.66
CA GLY A 85 -8.70 7.00 19.62
C GLY A 85 -9.16 7.64 18.29
N ARG A 86 -8.41 7.45 17.22
CA ARG A 86 -8.61 8.02 15.88
C ARG A 86 -9.18 7.02 14.86
N PHE A 87 -9.44 5.79 15.27
CA PHE A 87 -9.90 4.70 14.40
C PHE A 87 -11.43 4.65 14.32
N GLY A 88 -11.99 5.53 13.48
CA GLY A 88 -13.43 5.71 13.28
C GLY A 88 -14.06 4.69 12.34
N GLU A 89 -15.32 4.93 11.95
CA GLU A 89 -16.06 4.04 11.05
C GLU A 89 -15.38 3.94 9.66
N PHE A 90 -14.94 5.08 9.13
CA PHE A 90 -14.33 5.12 7.80
C PHE A 90 -13.04 4.28 7.76
N GLU A 91 -12.19 4.43 8.76
CA GLU A 91 -10.92 3.70 8.90
C GLU A 91 -11.14 2.20 9.08
N GLN A 92 -12.16 1.80 9.85
CA GLN A 92 -12.52 0.39 10.03
C GLN A 92 -12.99 -0.25 8.72
N LEU A 93 -13.84 0.42 7.97
CA LEU A 93 -14.33 -0.04 6.67
C LEU A 93 -13.18 -0.10 5.64
N LEU A 94 -12.29 0.89 5.64
CA LEU A 94 -11.13 0.93 4.77
C LEU A 94 -10.17 -0.22 5.07
N LEU A 95 -9.89 -0.48 6.35
CA LEU A 95 -9.08 -1.62 6.79
C LEU A 95 -9.69 -2.95 6.33
N ALA A 96 -10.99 -3.14 6.57
CA ALA A 96 -11.69 -4.37 6.19
C ALA A 96 -11.65 -4.60 4.68
N ALA A 97 -11.93 -3.57 3.88
CA ALA A 97 -11.87 -3.63 2.42
C ALA A 97 -10.45 -3.92 1.91
N GLY A 98 -9.43 -3.26 2.46
CA GLY A 98 -8.04 -3.46 2.08
C GLY A 98 -7.57 -4.90 2.38
N PHE A 99 -7.88 -5.42 3.56
CA PHE A 99 -7.57 -6.80 3.91
C PHE A 99 -8.30 -7.81 3.03
N ALA A 100 -9.58 -7.56 2.70
CA ALA A 100 -10.33 -8.42 1.82
C ALA A 100 -9.71 -8.50 0.42
N GLU A 101 -9.42 -7.36 -0.19
CA GLU A 101 -8.90 -7.31 -1.55
C GLU A 101 -7.48 -7.90 -1.65
N TYR A 102 -6.57 -7.55 -0.76
CA TYR A 102 -5.20 -8.09 -0.80
C TYR A 102 -5.15 -9.58 -0.42
N SER A 103 -5.97 -10.03 0.53
CA SER A 103 -6.05 -11.45 0.86
C SER A 103 -6.62 -12.27 -0.30
N ALA A 104 -7.65 -11.76 -0.99
CA ALA A 104 -8.19 -12.39 -2.19
C ALA A 104 -7.15 -12.48 -3.32
N GLN A 105 -6.31 -11.45 -3.48
CA GLN A 105 -5.23 -11.47 -4.47
C GLN A 105 -4.14 -12.50 -4.11
N ILE A 106 -3.75 -12.62 -2.85
CA ILE A 106 -2.79 -13.66 -2.43
C ILE A 106 -3.34 -15.06 -2.74
N GLY A 107 -4.63 -15.33 -2.49
CA GLY A 107 -5.28 -16.60 -2.78
C GLY A 107 -5.46 -16.86 -4.29
N GLY A 108 -6.01 -15.89 -5.01
CA GLY A 108 -6.44 -16.02 -6.40
C GLY A 108 -5.39 -15.68 -7.44
N GLY A 109 -4.45 -14.81 -7.12
CA GLY A 109 -3.40 -14.30 -7.99
C GLY A 109 -3.25 -12.79 -7.90
N ILE A 110 -2.01 -12.33 -7.81
CA ILE A 110 -1.63 -10.91 -7.69
C ILE A 110 -1.42 -10.34 -9.09
N PRO A 111 -2.18 -9.31 -9.51
CA PRO A 111 -1.97 -8.66 -10.79
C PRO A 111 -0.68 -7.83 -10.76
N MET A 112 0.31 -8.20 -11.57
CA MET A 112 1.56 -7.46 -11.74
C MET A 112 1.45 -6.41 -12.86
N SER A 113 0.59 -6.67 -13.84
CA SER A 113 0.26 -5.76 -14.94
C SER A 113 -1.14 -6.09 -15.47
N GLN A 114 -1.58 -5.41 -16.54
CA GLN A 114 -2.88 -5.66 -17.16
C GLN A 114 -3.04 -7.09 -17.69
N VAL A 115 -1.96 -7.76 -18.03
CA VAL A 115 -1.95 -9.09 -18.66
C VAL A 115 -1.15 -10.13 -17.88
N GLU A 116 -0.57 -9.73 -16.74
CA GLU A 116 0.35 -10.57 -16.00
C GLU A 116 -0.11 -10.74 -14.55
N ILE A 117 -0.41 -11.98 -14.19
CA ILE A 117 -0.88 -12.35 -12.86
C ILE A 117 0.04 -13.43 -12.32
N ILE A 118 0.64 -13.19 -11.15
CA ILE A 118 1.40 -14.21 -10.44
C ILE A 118 0.52 -14.96 -9.44
N ARG A 119 0.61 -16.27 -9.44
CA ARG A 119 -0.09 -17.14 -8.50
C ARG A 119 0.90 -17.86 -7.59
N CYS A 120 0.47 -18.16 -6.38
CA CYS A 120 1.32 -18.79 -5.36
C CYS A 120 1.88 -20.15 -5.78
N ASP A 121 1.16 -20.93 -6.61
CA ASP A 121 1.65 -22.20 -7.14
C ASP A 121 2.84 -22.02 -8.10
N VAL A 122 2.84 -20.94 -8.90
CA VAL A 122 3.98 -20.56 -9.75
C VAL A 122 5.22 -20.25 -8.88
N LEU A 123 5.03 -19.73 -7.68
CA LEU A 123 6.11 -19.47 -6.72
C LEU A 123 6.53 -20.73 -5.94
N GLY A 124 5.88 -21.86 -6.17
CA GLY A 124 6.19 -23.12 -5.50
C GLY A 124 5.54 -23.28 -4.12
N VAL A 125 4.53 -22.49 -3.80
CA VAL A 125 3.74 -22.64 -2.57
C VAL A 125 2.89 -23.92 -2.65
N PRO A 126 2.99 -24.85 -1.68
CA PRO A 126 2.14 -26.03 -1.65
C PRO A 126 0.67 -25.69 -1.56
N LYS A 127 -0.19 -26.41 -2.31
CA LYS A 127 -1.64 -26.21 -2.29
C LYS A 127 -2.26 -26.28 -0.89
N ALA A 128 -1.70 -27.11 0.00
CA ALA A 128 -2.17 -27.23 1.37
C ALA A 128 -1.90 -25.96 2.20
N ASP A 129 -0.78 -25.27 1.94
CA ASP A 129 -0.42 -24.02 2.63
C ASP A 129 -1.33 -22.89 2.15
N LEU A 130 -1.56 -22.82 0.85
CA LEU A 130 -2.47 -21.82 0.28
C LEU A 130 -3.90 -22.00 0.78
N ARG A 131 -4.42 -23.23 0.83
CA ARG A 131 -5.74 -23.50 1.39
C ARG A 131 -5.86 -23.09 2.85
N ARG A 132 -4.84 -23.38 3.67
CA ARG A 132 -4.84 -22.94 5.08
C ARG A 132 -4.91 -21.42 5.22
N PHE A 133 -4.22 -20.71 4.32
CA PHE A 133 -4.33 -19.26 4.26
C PHE A 133 -5.75 -18.82 3.87
N GLU A 134 -6.29 -19.33 2.76
CA GLU A 134 -7.63 -19.00 2.28
C GLU A 134 -8.70 -19.24 3.36
N ASP A 135 -8.65 -20.42 4.03
CA ASP A 135 -9.55 -20.74 5.13
C ASP A 135 -9.39 -19.76 6.30
N SER A 136 -8.18 -19.34 6.61
CA SER A 136 -7.90 -18.44 7.72
C SER A 136 -8.33 -16.98 7.50
N VAL A 137 -8.58 -16.56 6.26
CA VAL A 137 -8.99 -15.18 5.91
C VAL A 137 -10.37 -15.09 5.30
N SER A 138 -11.09 -16.22 5.22
CA SER A 138 -12.38 -16.34 4.51
C SER A 138 -13.44 -15.38 5.01
N ASP A 139 -13.50 -15.15 6.30
CA ASP A 139 -14.41 -14.21 6.97
C ASP A 139 -14.07 -12.74 6.62
N LEU A 140 -12.79 -12.36 6.67
CA LEU A 140 -12.32 -11.02 6.25
C LEU A 140 -12.61 -10.76 4.76
N VAL A 141 -12.35 -11.74 3.90
CA VAL A 141 -12.62 -11.61 2.46
C VAL A 141 -14.11 -11.46 2.19
N ALA A 142 -14.94 -12.28 2.85
CA ALA A 142 -16.37 -12.24 2.64
C ALA A 142 -17.02 -10.95 3.15
N GLU A 143 -16.66 -10.49 4.34
CA GLU A 143 -17.26 -9.30 4.94
C GLU A 143 -16.66 -8.01 4.36
N GLY A 144 -15.34 -7.86 4.35
CA GLY A 144 -14.66 -6.66 3.85
C GLY A 144 -14.85 -6.44 2.35
N GLY A 145 -14.95 -7.51 1.55
CA GLY A 145 -15.24 -7.46 0.12
C GLY A 145 -16.72 -7.26 -0.24
N SER A 146 -17.62 -7.23 0.75
CA SER A 146 -19.06 -7.17 0.53
C SER A 146 -19.53 -5.87 -0.10
N GLU A 147 -20.66 -5.93 -0.82
CA GLU A 147 -21.33 -4.73 -1.34
C GLU A 147 -21.74 -3.77 -0.24
N HIS A 148 -22.07 -4.27 0.96
CA HIS A 148 -22.43 -3.43 2.09
C HIS A 148 -21.27 -2.53 2.52
N VAL A 149 -20.06 -3.06 2.68
CA VAL A 149 -18.85 -2.29 3.03
C VAL A 149 -18.53 -1.27 1.94
N LYS A 150 -18.55 -1.69 0.67
CA LYS A 150 -18.26 -0.80 -0.46
C LYS A 150 -19.29 0.31 -0.60
N ALA A 151 -20.58 0.02 -0.46
CA ALA A 151 -21.64 1.01 -0.50
C ALA A 151 -21.55 2.00 0.68
N ARG A 152 -21.22 1.52 1.88
CA ARG A 152 -21.05 2.39 3.05
C ARG A 152 -19.85 3.33 2.90
N LEU A 153 -18.71 2.83 2.44
CA LEU A 153 -17.54 3.66 2.09
C LEU A 153 -17.92 4.72 1.05
N GLY A 154 -18.61 4.32 -0.03
CA GLY A 154 -19.08 5.25 -1.05
C GLY A 154 -20.01 6.33 -0.50
N ALA A 155 -20.90 5.98 0.41
CA ALA A 155 -21.79 6.95 1.06
C ALA A 155 -21.03 7.95 1.94
N LEU A 156 -20.03 7.49 2.70
CA LEU A 156 -19.18 8.36 3.54
C LEU A 156 -18.34 9.32 2.70
N ILE A 157 -17.81 8.85 1.56
CA ILE A 157 -17.10 9.69 0.59
C ILE A 157 -18.04 10.73 -0.03
N ALA A 158 -19.22 10.32 -0.48
CA ALA A 158 -20.19 11.21 -1.10
C ALA A 158 -20.75 12.28 -0.14
N ALA A 159 -20.73 12.03 1.17
CA ALA A 159 -21.11 13.00 2.19
C ALA A 159 -20.10 14.14 2.37
N GLN A 160 -18.93 14.08 1.77
CA GLN A 160 -17.84 15.07 1.87
C GLN A 160 -17.47 15.65 0.49
N PRO A 161 -18.40 16.31 -0.23
CA PRO A 161 -18.12 16.83 -1.56
C PRO A 161 -17.01 17.90 -1.49
N GLY A 162 -16.02 17.76 -2.37
CA GLY A 162 -14.87 18.65 -2.42
C GLY A 162 -13.73 18.34 -1.45
N ALA A 163 -13.85 17.31 -0.61
CA ALA A 163 -12.75 16.85 0.19
C ALA A 163 -11.65 16.23 -0.71
N ALA A 164 -10.41 16.62 -0.47
CA ALA A 164 -9.26 16.07 -1.19
C ALA A 164 -8.73 14.75 -0.59
N THR A 165 -9.01 14.52 0.69
CA THR A 165 -8.72 13.29 1.46
C THR A 165 -9.94 12.93 2.30
N PHE A 166 -10.10 11.65 2.60
CA PHE A 166 -11.21 11.13 3.38
C PHE A 166 -10.67 10.37 4.60
N GLY A 167 -11.37 10.51 5.72
CA GLY A 167 -10.96 9.91 6.99
C GLY A 167 -9.70 10.56 7.59
N ASP A 168 -9.18 9.90 8.61
CA ASP A 168 -7.95 10.29 9.28
C ASP A 168 -6.80 9.43 8.78
N ILE A 169 -5.83 10.03 8.10
CA ILE A 169 -4.68 9.32 7.54
C ILE A 169 -3.65 8.90 8.59
N GLY A 170 -3.77 9.40 9.82
CA GLY A 170 -2.92 9.00 10.95
C GLY A 170 -1.51 9.57 10.91
N LEU A 171 -1.27 10.68 10.21
CA LEU A 171 0.04 11.33 10.20
C LEU A 171 0.35 11.97 11.56
N ASP A 172 1.64 11.94 11.92
CA ASP A 172 2.18 12.73 13.02
C ASP A 172 2.41 14.20 12.62
N GLU A 173 2.87 15.02 13.56
CA GLU A 173 3.06 16.45 13.35
C GLU A 173 4.07 16.76 12.22
N THR A 174 5.17 16.01 12.14
CA THR A 174 6.21 16.20 11.14
C THR A 174 5.67 15.86 9.74
N HIS A 175 4.99 14.72 9.60
CA HIS A 175 4.39 14.33 8.34
C HIS A 175 3.24 15.25 7.91
N MET A 176 2.47 15.79 8.87
CA MET A 176 1.46 16.81 8.58
C MET A 176 2.07 18.12 8.06
N GLN A 177 3.23 18.54 8.58
CA GLN A 177 3.95 19.70 8.07
C GLN A 177 4.43 19.49 6.62
N ILE A 178 4.96 18.29 6.31
CA ILE A 178 5.33 17.92 4.95
C ILE A 178 4.10 17.92 4.03
N PHE A 179 3.02 17.31 4.46
CA PHE A 179 1.75 17.27 3.76
C PHE A 179 1.25 18.67 3.39
N ASP A 180 1.17 19.59 4.37
CA ASP A 180 0.71 20.95 4.15
C ASP A 180 1.65 21.76 3.25
N LEU A 181 2.96 21.58 3.40
CA LEU A 181 3.96 22.24 2.57
C LEU A 181 3.87 21.78 1.11
N MET A 182 3.82 20.47 0.88
CA MET A 182 3.76 19.91 -0.47
C MET A 182 2.43 20.20 -1.14
N ARG A 183 1.32 20.20 -0.39
CA ARG A 183 0.01 20.59 -0.90
C ARG A 183 0.00 22.05 -1.36
N ARG A 184 0.51 22.97 -0.56
CA ARG A 184 0.62 24.39 -0.95
C ARG A 184 1.49 24.56 -2.18
N PHE A 185 2.67 23.95 -2.18
CA PHE A 185 3.57 23.99 -3.33
C PHE A 185 2.87 23.46 -4.60
N SER A 186 2.18 22.32 -4.49
CA SER A 186 1.44 21.73 -5.60
C SER A 186 0.36 22.66 -6.15
N LEU A 187 -0.42 23.29 -5.27
CA LEU A 187 -1.51 24.21 -5.65
C LEU A 187 -0.98 25.52 -6.27
N ASP A 188 0.11 26.05 -5.75
CA ASP A 188 0.62 27.37 -6.15
C ASP A 188 1.54 27.28 -7.37
N GLU A 189 2.40 26.26 -7.46
CA GLU A 189 3.48 26.20 -8.44
C GLU A 189 3.24 25.15 -9.55
N VAL A 190 2.35 24.17 -9.34
CA VAL A 190 2.18 23.05 -10.27
C VAL A 190 0.81 23.10 -10.96
N VAL A 191 -0.27 23.10 -10.18
CA VAL A 191 -1.64 23.04 -10.70
C VAL A 191 -1.94 24.07 -11.78
N PRO A 192 -1.53 25.36 -11.65
CA PRO A 192 -1.82 26.36 -12.66
C PRO A 192 -1.24 26.09 -14.04
N HIS A 193 -0.18 25.28 -14.10
CA HIS A 193 0.62 25.04 -15.31
C HIS A 193 0.53 23.60 -15.84
N ALA A 194 0.19 22.63 -15.00
CA ALA A 194 0.25 21.20 -15.30
C ALA A 194 -0.50 20.79 -16.57
N HIS A 195 -1.70 21.35 -16.76
CA HIS A 195 -2.53 21.06 -17.94
C HIS A 195 -1.86 21.55 -19.24
N GLU A 196 -1.27 22.73 -19.20
CA GLU A 196 -0.56 23.31 -20.36
C GLU A 196 0.69 22.50 -20.70
N TRP A 197 1.53 22.14 -19.69
CA TRP A 197 2.70 21.28 -19.90
C TRP A 197 2.31 19.95 -20.54
N HIS A 198 1.21 19.36 -20.08
CA HIS A 198 0.72 18.10 -20.63
C HIS A 198 0.29 18.23 -22.10
N LEU A 199 -0.56 19.23 -22.41
CA LEU A 199 -1.08 19.42 -23.78
C LEU A 199 0.01 19.76 -24.78
N LYS A 200 1.04 20.51 -24.36
CA LYS A 200 2.18 20.88 -25.22
C LYS A 200 3.29 19.86 -25.25
N ASN A 201 3.18 18.79 -24.45
CA ASN A 201 4.24 17.80 -24.26
C ASN A 201 5.57 18.46 -23.81
N GLU A 202 5.47 19.44 -22.91
CA GLU A 202 6.61 20.17 -22.36
C GLU A 202 7.22 19.44 -21.18
N TYR A 203 8.50 19.66 -20.93
CA TYR A 203 9.16 19.21 -19.71
C TYR A 203 8.73 20.07 -18.51
N ILE A 204 8.79 19.49 -17.32
CA ILE A 204 8.67 20.23 -16.07
C ILE A 204 9.80 21.26 -16.03
N PRO A 205 9.52 22.56 -15.84
CA PRO A 205 10.54 23.60 -15.80
C PRO A 205 11.61 23.34 -14.74
N LEU A 206 12.88 23.65 -15.05
CA LEU A 206 13.98 23.46 -14.10
C LEU A 206 13.81 24.31 -12.84
N GLU A 207 13.13 25.44 -12.92
CA GLU A 207 12.81 26.30 -11.78
C GLU A 207 11.91 25.58 -10.76
N VAL A 208 10.96 24.78 -11.22
CA VAL A 208 10.10 23.95 -10.35
C VAL A 208 10.94 22.86 -9.69
N ILE A 209 11.84 22.22 -10.44
CA ILE A 209 12.74 21.19 -9.91
C ILE A 209 13.69 21.81 -8.87
N GLN A 210 14.23 23.00 -9.14
CA GLN A 210 15.11 23.71 -8.19
C GLN A 210 14.36 24.04 -6.88
N LYS A 211 13.13 24.55 -6.97
CA LYS A 211 12.30 24.81 -5.78
C LYS A 211 12.05 23.54 -4.96
N LEU A 212 11.82 22.39 -5.60
CA LEU A 212 11.68 21.10 -4.90
C LEU A 212 13.00 20.68 -4.23
N ALA A 213 14.14 20.92 -4.86
CA ALA A 213 15.45 20.67 -4.27
C ALA A 213 15.68 21.56 -3.03
N ASP A 214 15.36 22.85 -3.13
CA ASP A 214 15.48 23.82 -2.03
C ASP A 214 14.58 23.45 -0.84
N LEU A 215 13.44 22.79 -1.10
CA LEU A 215 12.55 22.23 -0.07
C LEU A 215 13.02 20.87 0.48
N GLY A 216 14.12 20.32 -0.02
CA GLY A 216 14.69 19.04 0.44
C GLY A 216 13.98 17.79 -0.06
N VAL A 217 13.05 17.88 -1.03
CA VAL A 217 12.22 16.75 -1.50
C VAL A 217 13.07 15.58 -1.98
N PHE A 218 14.22 15.82 -2.58
CA PHE A 218 15.11 14.79 -3.13
C PHE A 218 15.99 14.10 -2.09
N GLY A 219 15.92 14.53 -0.82
CA GLY A 219 16.70 13.97 0.28
C GLY A 219 15.87 13.54 1.49
N LEU A 220 14.54 13.47 1.38
CA LEU A 220 13.64 13.20 2.53
C LEU A 220 14.00 11.92 3.28
N SER A 221 14.22 10.83 2.57
CA SER A 221 14.54 9.51 3.16
C SER A 221 16.05 9.19 3.21
N LEU A 222 16.88 9.99 2.57
CA LEU A 222 18.33 9.78 2.60
C LEU A 222 18.90 10.07 3.99
N PRO A 223 19.91 9.30 4.46
CA PRO A 223 20.56 9.55 5.73
C PRO A 223 21.21 10.94 5.82
N GLU A 224 21.18 11.52 7.01
CA GLU A 224 21.76 12.85 7.29
C GLU A 224 23.25 12.92 6.96
N GLU A 225 24.01 11.83 7.16
CA GLU A 225 25.44 11.74 6.84
C GLU A 225 25.74 11.94 5.34
N PHE A 226 24.76 11.74 4.47
CA PHE A 226 24.85 12.00 3.03
C PHE A 226 24.10 13.27 2.61
N GLY A 227 23.76 14.13 3.58
CA GLY A 227 23.07 15.41 3.32
C GLY A 227 21.56 15.28 3.13
N GLY A 228 20.97 14.14 3.47
CA GLY A 228 19.53 13.92 3.51
C GLY A 228 18.88 14.38 4.81
N MET A 229 17.58 14.15 4.96
CA MET A 229 16.80 14.52 6.13
C MET A 229 16.53 13.34 7.08
N GLY A 230 16.79 12.10 6.68
CA GLY A 230 16.62 10.90 7.49
C GLY A 230 15.19 10.57 7.92
N LEU A 231 14.17 11.13 7.24
CA LEU A 231 12.76 11.08 7.69
C LEU A 231 12.03 9.78 7.31
N GLY A 232 12.65 8.88 6.59
CA GLY A 232 12.06 7.61 6.22
C GLY A 232 11.07 7.67 5.04
N LYS A 233 10.54 6.49 4.69
CA LYS A 233 9.75 6.31 3.45
C LYS A 233 8.35 6.89 3.52
N GLU A 234 7.76 7.00 4.72
CA GLU A 234 6.44 7.61 4.93
C GLU A 234 6.45 9.08 4.47
N SER A 235 7.50 9.82 4.79
CA SER A 235 7.68 11.22 4.34
C SER A 235 7.71 11.34 2.81
N MET A 236 8.39 10.41 2.13
CA MET A 236 8.41 10.38 0.67
C MET A 236 7.04 10.03 0.07
N CYS A 237 6.30 9.11 0.68
CA CYS A 237 4.93 8.79 0.26
C CYS A 237 4.02 10.02 0.38
N VAL A 238 4.06 10.73 1.50
CA VAL A 238 3.28 11.95 1.75
C VAL A 238 3.62 13.03 0.73
N ALA A 239 4.91 13.30 0.52
CA ALA A 239 5.35 14.30 -0.44
C ALA A 239 4.93 13.94 -1.87
N SER A 240 5.12 12.68 -2.28
CA SER A 240 4.77 12.21 -3.62
C SER A 240 3.26 12.24 -3.87
N GLU A 241 2.44 11.91 -2.89
CA GLU A 241 0.98 11.99 -2.99
C GLU A 241 0.53 13.40 -3.26
N GLU A 242 0.95 14.36 -2.44
CA GLU A 242 0.51 15.76 -2.57
C GLU A 242 1.04 16.45 -3.83
N LEU A 243 2.27 16.17 -4.23
CA LEU A 243 2.81 16.67 -5.50
C LEU A 243 2.12 16.04 -6.71
N SER A 244 1.76 14.75 -6.64
CA SER A 244 1.05 14.04 -7.71
C SER A 244 -0.37 14.53 -7.91
N ARG A 245 -1.03 15.11 -6.89
CA ARG A 245 -2.34 15.77 -7.03
C ARG A 245 -2.30 16.90 -8.03
N GLY A 246 -1.22 17.67 -8.09
CA GLY A 246 -1.02 18.71 -9.09
C GLY A 246 -0.62 18.15 -10.44
N TYR A 247 0.38 17.31 -10.46
CA TYR A 247 0.87 16.65 -11.67
C TYR A 247 1.71 15.41 -11.31
N ILE A 248 1.29 14.26 -11.80
CA ILE A 248 1.98 12.99 -11.51
C ILE A 248 3.46 13.00 -11.92
N GLY A 249 3.83 13.74 -12.96
CA GLY A 249 5.20 13.93 -13.39
C GLY A 249 6.06 14.59 -12.32
N VAL A 250 5.51 15.58 -11.61
CA VAL A 250 6.19 16.27 -10.50
C VAL A 250 6.30 15.35 -9.29
N GLY A 251 5.21 14.67 -8.91
CA GLY A 251 5.22 13.75 -7.78
C GLY A 251 6.20 12.59 -7.93
N SER A 252 6.45 12.16 -9.16
CA SER A 252 7.40 11.06 -9.43
C SER A 252 8.88 11.46 -9.35
N LEU A 253 9.21 12.74 -9.25
CA LEU A 253 10.62 13.19 -9.21
C LEU A 253 11.30 12.77 -7.91
N GLY A 254 10.65 12.98 -6.76
CA GLY A 254 11.18 12.61 -5.45
C GLY A 254 11.42 11.10 -5.31
N THR A 255 10.49 10.29 -5.78
CA THR A 255 10.62 8.82 -5.73
C THR A 255 11.79 8.29 -6.55
N ARG A 256 12.16 8.95 -7.65
CA ARG A 256 13.34 8.57 -8.44
C ARG A 256 14.64 8.82 -7.70
N ALA A 257 14.75 9.93 -6.98
CA ALA A 257 15.90 10.21 -6.14
C ALA A 257 16.04 9.19 -5.01
N GLU A 258 14.92 8.82 -4.37
CA GLU A 258 14.90 7.79 -3.33
C GLU A 258 15.35 6.42 -3.87
N ILE A 259 14.80 5.97 -5.00
CA ILE A 259 15.20 4.70 -5.63
C ILE A 259 16.70 4.68 -5.91
N ALA A 260 17.24 5.78 -6.45
CA ALA A 260 18.68 5.89 -6.70
C ALA A 260 19.49 5.83 -5.41
N GLY A 261 19.05 6.52 -4.35
CA GLY A 261 19.69 6.50 -3.05
C GLY A 261 19.70 5.09 -2.42
N GLU A 262 18.57 4.41 -2.43
CA GLU A 262 18.44 3.04 -1.93
C GLU A 262 19.35 2.04 -2.66
N LEU A 263 19.44 2.15 -3.99
CA LEU A 263 20.31 1.29 -4.79
C LEU A 263 21.81 1.55 -4.57
N ILE A 264 22.18 2.75 -4.13
CA ILE A 264 23.57 3.09 -3.83
C ILE A 264 23.94 2.66 -2.40
N LEU A 265 23.00 2.75 -1.47
CA LEU A 265 23.22 2.44 -0.05
C LEU A 265 23.21 0.92 0.25
N ASN A 266 22.56 0.11 -0.58
CA ASN A 266 22.42 -1.35 -0.44
C ASN A 266 23.20 -2.10 -1.52
#